data_c8632405de0a40a6d14e5523eb44d31b
#
_entry.id   c8632405de0a40a6d14e5523eb44d31b
#
_cell.length_a   1.000
_cell.length_b   1.000
_cell.length_c   1.000
_cell.angle_alpha   90.00
_cell.angle_beta   90.00
_cell.angle_gamma   90.00
#
_symmetry.space_group_name_H-M   'P 1'
#
loop_
_entity.id
_entity.type
_entity.pdbx_description
1 polymer ?
#
loop_
_entity_poly.entity_id
_entity_poly.type
_entity_poly.pdbx_seq_one_letter_code
_entity_poly.pdbx_strand_id
1 'polypeptide(L)'
;AKQVEVTLGVSEDEGKVNARIDVKEEDPDRFYVTLDNTGTRSSGYARLGFSYQNSNMFNKDQVLTLAYTTAIDPPGRMKIFGNRVFPWDDGGGVEVDIYSIGYRLPLYTLGDSIDMIYANSSTNTPANVLVPGGGLGINGKGEIWGLRYNHIFPRAGEYSSRLVLAYD
;
A
#
# COMPACT_ATOMS: atom_id res chain seq x y z
N ALA A 1 10.83 6.40 5.46
CA ALA A 1 12.21 5.92 5.40
C ALA A 1 12.94 6.49 6.61
N LYS A 2 13.84 5.72 7.18
CA LYS A 2 14.70 6.19 8.29
C LYS A 2 16.05 6.52 7.68
N GLN A 3 16.55 7.72 7.90
CA GLN A 3 17.91 8.07 7.57
C GLN A 3 18.77 7.75 8.80
N VAL A 4 19.77 6.90 8.61
CA VAL A 4 20.72 6.53 9.66
C VAL A 4 22.10 7.03 9.23
N GLU A 5 22.69 7.88 10.05
CA GLU A 5 24.05 8.36 9.87
C GLU A 5 24.92 7.80 10.99
N VAL A 6 26.02 7.15 10.61
CA VAL A 6 26.96 6.56 11.55
C VAL A 6 28.28 7.33 11.45
N THR A 7 28.63 8.02 12.52
CA THR A 7 29.89 8.73 12.62
C THR A 7 30.83 7.98 13.57
N LEU A 8 32.01 7.63 13.08
CA LEU A 8 33.05 7.00 13.88
C LEU A 8 34.02 8.08 14.40
N GLY A 9 34.21 8.07 15.68
CA GLY A 9 35.15 8.97 16.36
C GLY A 9 36.25 8.22 17.11
N VAL A 10 37.34 8.92 17.41
CA VAL A 10 38.42 8.37 18.23
C VAL A 10 37.95 8.25 19.66
N SER A 11 38.19 7.11 20.29
CA SER A 11 37.93 6.89 21.71
C SER A 11 39.15 7.33 22.54
N GLU A 12 38.92 7.76 23.77
CA GLU A 12 39.99 8.03 24.74
C GLU A 12 40.67 6.73 25.23
N ASP A 13 40.02 5.59 25.05
CA ASP A 13 40.54 4.26 25.39
C ASP A 13 41.32 3.68 24.19
N GLU A 14 42.54 3.20 24.39
CA GLU A 14 43.31 2.52 23.37
C GLU A 14 42.59 1.28 22.80
N GLY A 15 42.52 1.20 21.49
CA GLY A 15 41.89 0.05 20.78
C GLY A 15 40.36 0.08 20.70
N LYS A 16 39.72 1.18 21.11
CA LYS A 16 38.25 1.36 20.98
C LYS A 16 37.96 2.50 19.99
N VAL A 17 36.78 2.39 19.37
CA VAL A 17 36.22 3.41 18.48
C VAL A 17 34.84 3.78 19.00
N ASN A 18 34.58 5.07 19.14
CA ASN A 18 33.26 5.58 19.48
C ASN A 18 32.40 5.64 18.20
N ALA A 19 31.27 4.96 18.21
CA ALA A 19 30.29 5.04 17.14
C ALA A 19 29.09 5.87 17.61
N ARG A 20 28.83 6.99 16.95
CA ARG A 20 27.62 7.78 17.11
C ARG A 20 26.65 7.44 16.00
N ILE A 21 25.46 7.05 16.36
CA ILE A 21 24.38 6.72 15.44
C ILE A 21 23.31 7.79 15.57
N ASP A 22 23.17 8.61 14.56
CA ASP A 22 22.11 9.63 14.48
C ASP A 22 21.00 9.07 13.58
N VAL A 23 19.79 8.91 14.13
CA VAL A 23 18.62 8.39 13.44
C VAL A 23 17.61 9.52 13.25
N LYS A 24 17.30 9.84 11.99
CA LYS A 24 16.24 10.78 11.64
C LYS A 24 15.03 10.00 11.15
N GLU A 25 13.95 10.11 11.87
CA GLU A 25 12.67 9.50 11.47
C GLU A 25 11.93 10.44 10.52
N GLU A 26 11.36 9.88 9.45
CA GLU A 26 10.41 10.57 8.59
C GLU A 26 8.99 10.35 9.12
N ASP A 27 8.08 11.27 8.74
CA ASP A 27 6.66 11.12 9.02
C ASP A 27 6.15 9.78 8.43
N PRO A 28 5.57 8.91 9.24
CA PRO A 28 5.08 7.63 8.78
C PRO A 28 3.81 7.75 7.92
N ASP A 29 3.12 8.88 7.98
CA ASP A 29 1.86 9.11 7.30
C ASP A 29 2.08 9.68 5.90
N ARG A 30 1.46 9.05 4.91
CA ARG A 30 1.49 9.48 3.51
C ARG A 30 0.09 9.44 2.94
N PHE A 31 -0.30 10.56 2.30
CA PHE A 31 -1.56 10.71 1.59
C PHE A 31 -1.27 10.90 0.11
N TYR A 32 -2.03 10.22 -0.73
CA TYR A 32 -1.95 10.37 -2.17
C TYR A 32 -3.34 10.62 -2.73
N VAL A 33 -3.40 11.53 -3.69
CA VAL A 33 -4.58 11.77 -4.52
C VAL A 33 -4.15 11.55 -5.95
N THR A 34 -4.87 10.70 -6.66
CA THR A 34 -4.61 10.40 -8.07
C THR A 34 -5.82 10.78 -8.92
N LEU A 35 -5.57 11.36 -10.07
CA LEU A 35 -6.56 11.63 -11.09
C LEU A 35 -6.02 11.05 -12.39
N ASP A 36 -6.76 10.13 -12.97
CA ASP A 36 -6.38 9.48 -14.22
C ASP A 36 -7.58 9.29 -15.16
N ASN A 37 -7.30 8.91 -16.40
CA ASN A 37 -8.29 8.63 -17.43
C ASN A 37 -8.22 7.17 -17.93
N THR A 38 -7.87 6.24 -17.07
CA THR A 38 -7.73 4.81 -17.40
C THR A 38 -9.07 4.08 -17.49
N GLY A 39 -10.16 4.79 -17.29
CA GLY A 39 -11.51 4.23 -17.40
C GLY A 39 -11.92 3.90 -18.84
N THR A 40 -13.13 3.38 -18.98
CA THR A 40 -13.75 3.03 -20.25
C THR A 40 -15.05 3.81 -20.43
N ARG A 41 -15.62 3.79 -21.66
CA ARG A 41 -16.90 4.44 -21.92
C ARG A 41 -18.03 3.91 -21.04
N SER A 42 -17.98 2.66 -20.66
CA SER A 42 -19.01 2.02 -19.80
C SER A 42 -18.80 2.30 -18.32
N SER A 43 -17.57 2.56 -17.86
CA SER A 43 -17.25 2.76 -16.43
C SER A 43 -16.88 4.22 -16.10
N GLY A 44 -16.99 5.15 -17.06
CA GLY A 44 -16.43 6.50 -16.95
C GLY A 44 -14.95 6.54 -17.31
N TYR A 45 -14.49 7.62 -17.93
CA TYR A 45 -13.08 7.78 -18.36
C TYR A 45 -12.20 8.25 -17.22
N ALA A 46 -12.69 9.24 -16.47
CA ALA A 46 -11.92 9.88 -15.40
C ALA A 46 -12.15 9.18 -14.06
N ARG A 47 -11.06 8.91 -13.35
CA ARG A 47 -11.05 8.27 -12.03
C ARG A 47 -10.33 9.13 -11.02
N LEU A 48 -10.90 9.20 -9.83
CA LEU A 48 -10.32 9.86 -8.68
C LEU A 48 -9.99 8.80 -7.63
N GLY A 49 -8.72 8.75 -7.27
CA GLY A 49 -8.22 7.84 -6.24
C GLY A 49 -7.71 8.59 -5.02
N PHE A 50 -7.96 8.03 -3.86
CA PHE A 50 -7.40 8.45 -2.58
C PHE A 50 -6.67 7.27 -1.97
N SER A 51 -5.46 7.49 -1.49
CA SER A 51 -4.80 6.47 -0.68
C SER A 51 -4.08 7.07 0.52
N TYR A 52 -4.08 6.29 1.58
CA TYR A 52 -3.40 6.58 2.83
C TYR A 52 -2.48 5.43 3.17
N GLN A 53 -1.28 5.73 3.55
CA GLN A 53 -0.31 4.77 4.06
C GLN A 53 0.29 5.27 5.35
N ASN A 54 0.27 4.42 6.38
CA ASN A 54 1.06 4.62 7.58
C ASN A 54 2.11 3.50 7.67
N SER A 55 3.38 3.88 7.73
CA SER A 55 4.51 2.94 7.71
C SER A 55 5.03 2.57 9.09
N ASN A 56 4.39 3.05 10.15
CA ASN A 56 4.78 2.78 11.54
C ASN A 56 3.57 2.65 12.47
N MET A 57 2.57 1.87 12.05
CA MET A 57 1.35 1.65 12.82
C MET A 57 1.69 1.10 14.20
N PHE A 58 1.10 1.70 15.24
CA PHE A 58 1.34 1.35 16.64
C PHE A 58 2.81 1.45 17.10
N ASN A 59 3.67 2.21 16.40
CA ASN A 59 5.13 2.30 16.65
C ASN A 59 5.84 0.93 16.59
N LYS A 60 5.38 0.05 15.69
CA LYS A 60 5.91 -1.31 15.50
C LYS A 60 6.33 -1.58 14.06
N ASP A 61 6.61 -0.53 13.27
CA ASP A 61 6.96 -0.59 11.85
C ASP A 61 5.96 -1.43 11.01
N GLN A 62 4.73 -1.58 11.52
CA GLN A 62 3.65 -2.21 10.79
C GLN A 62 3.14 -1.24 9.74
N VAL A 63 2.84 -1.74 8.55
CA VAL A 63 2.39 -0.88 7.45
C VAL A 63 0.91 -1.10 7.20
N LEU A 64 0.13 -0.04 7.34
CA LEU A 64 -1.27 0.01 6.90
C LEU A 64 -1.34 0.78 5.60
N THR A 65 -2.03 0.23 4.62
CA THR A 65 -2.37 0.92 3.36
C THR A 65 -3.87 0.84 3.14
N LEU A 66 -4.49 1.99 2.91
CA LEU A 66 -5.89 2.10 2.53
C LEU A 66 -5.95 2.78 1.16
N ALA A 67 -6.77 2.27 0.26
CA ALA A 67 -7.00 2.93 -1.02
C ALA A 67 -8.49 2.86 -1.39
N TYR A 68 -8.94 3.93 -2.05
CA TYR A 68 -10.29 4.05 -2.59
C TYR A 68 -10.23 4.75 -3.94
N THR A 69 -10.92 4.21 -4.92
CA THR A 69 -10.99 4.79 -6.26
C THR A 69 -12.43 4.80 -6.75
N THR A 70 -12.85 5.93 -7.30
CA THR A 70 -14.19 6.11 -7.87
C THR A 70 -14.12 6.78 -9.24
N ALA A 71 -15.14 6.60 -10.07
CA ALA A 71 -15.28 7.34 -11.32
C ALA A 71 -15.94 8.69 -11.06
N ILE A 72 -15.44 9.74 -11.74
CA ILE A 72 -15.97 11.10 -11.63
C ILE A 72 -16.57 11.62 -12.94
N ASP A 73 -16.56 10.83 -14.00
CA ASP A 73 -17.02 11.19 -15.34
C ASP A 73 -18.20 10.30 -15.77
N PRO A 74 -19.28 10.88 -16.26
CA PRO A 74 -19.60 12.31 -16.28
C PRO A 74 -19.92 12.85 -14.87
N PRO A 75 -19.79 14.19 -14.70
CA PRO A 75 -20.13 14.85 -13.43
C PRO A 75 -21.53 14.44 -12.96
N GLY A 76 -21.65 14.11 -11.69
CA GLY A 76 -22.91 13.62 -11.11
C GLY A 76 -22.95 12.13 -10.80
N ARG A 77 -21.98 11.36 -11.30
CA ARG A 77 -21.91 9.89 -11.04
C ARG A 77 -20.99 9.49 -9.89
N MET A 78 -20.36 10.46 -9.26
CA MET A 78 -19.48 10.19 -8.15
C MET A 78 -20.27 9.70 -6.94
N LYS A 79 -19.93 8.50 -6.49
CA LYS A 79 -20.42 7.95 -5.22
C LYS A 79 -19.22 7.74 -4.28
N ILE A 80 -19.46 7.97 -3.01
CA ILE A 80 -18.49 7.65 -1.96
C ILE A 80 -19.18 6.67 -1.00
N PHE A 81 -18.62 5.47 -0.87
CA PHE A 81 -19.20 4.37 -0.09
C PHE A 81 -20.67 4.10 -0.40
N GLY A 82 -21.02 4.08 -1.70
CA GLY A 82 -22.38 3.84 -2.16
C GLY A 82 -23.35 5.03 -2.05
N ASN A 83 -22.93 6.14 -1.43
CA ASN A 83 -23.74 7.35 -1.32
C ASN A 83 -23.41 8.34 -2.44
N ARG A 84 -24.45 8.89 -3.06
CA ARG A 84 -24.28 9.93 -4.11
C ARG A 84 -23.76 11.22 -3.49
N VAL A 85 -22.71 11.77 -4.09
CA VAL A 85 -22.11 13.02 -3.65
C VAL A 85 -22.84 14.22 -4.25
N PHE A 86 -23.41 14.05 -5.46
CA PHE A 86 -24.13 15.13 -6.17
C PHE A 86 -25.62 14.80 -6.26
N PRO A 87 -26.51 15.71 -5.78
CA PRO A 87 -27.95 15.47 -5.74
C PRO A 87 -28.64 15.51 -7.12
N TRP A 88 -27.98 15.99 -8.16
CA TRP A 88 -28.51 16.10 -9.53
C TRP A 88 -28.14 14.89 -10.43
N ASP A 89 -27.56 13.86 -9.86
CA ASP A 89 -27.27 12.64 -10.59
C ASP A 89 -28.58 11.91 -10.92
N ASP A 90 -28.86 11.72 -12.21
CA ASP A 90 -30.04 11.04 -12.73
C ASP A 90 -30.02 9.50 -12.58
N GLY A 91 -28.95 8.98 -11.99
CA GLY A 91 -28.83 7.55 -11.68
C GLY A 91 -28.49 6.64 -12.85
N GLY A 92 -28.24 7.22 -14.03
CA GLY A 92 -27.88 6.46 -15.23
C GLY A 92 -26.36 6.30 -15.39
N GLY A 93 -25.73 5.30 -14.82
CA GLY A 93 -24.32 5.05 -15.08
C GLY A 93 -23.72 3.88 -14.31
N VAL A 94 -22.58 3.39 -14.79
CA VAL A 94 -21.85 2.33 -14.13
C VAL A 94 -21.18 2.90 -12.89
N GLU A 95 -21.44 2.29 -11.77
CA GLU A 95 -20.82 2.59 -10.49
C GLU A 95 -19.42 2.01 -10.47
N VAL A 96 -18.46 2.82 -10.12
CA VAL A 96 -17.07 2.39 -9.88
C VAL A 96 -16.75 2.68 -8.42
N ASP A 97 -16.74 1.62 -7.62
CA ASP A 97 -16.28 1.64 -6.26
C ASP A 97 -15.20 0.56 -6.10
N ILE A 98 -13.97 1.00 -5.91
CA ILE A 98 -12.85 0.12 -5.67
C ILE A 98 -12.22 0.54 -4.36
N TYR A 99 -12.15 -0.37 -3.42
CA TYR A 99 -11.46 -0.13 -2.18
C TYR A 99 -10.57 -1.30 -1.81
N SER A 100 -9.46 -0.98 -1.18
CA SER A 100 -8.52 -1.99 -0.70
C SER A 100 -7.93 -1.60 0.64
N ILE A 101 -7.61 -2.65 1.40
CA ILE A 101 -6.91 -2.56 2.68
C ILE A 101 -5.75 -3.52 2.61
N GLY A 102 -4.55 -3.01 2.82
CA GLY A 102 -3.33 -3.80 2.95
C GLY A 102 -2.74 -3.62 4.35
N TYR A 103 -2.30 -4.71 4.94
CA TYR A 103 -1.62 -4.66 6.23
C TYR A 103 -0.42 -5.56 6.24
N ARG A 104 0.75 -5.01 6.58
CA ARG A 104 1.99 -5.74 6.75
C ARG A 104 2.39 -5.80 8.21
N LEU A 105 2.56 -7.01 8.70
CA LEU A 105 3.05 -7.32 10.03
C LEU A 105 4.50 -7.85 9.96
N PRO A 106 5.50 -7.08 10.37
CA PRO A 106 6.88 -7.58 10.45
C PRO A 106 7.03 -8.51 11.66
N LEU A 107 7.71 -9.64 11.46
CA LEU A 107 8.05 -10.62 12.47
C LEU A 107 9.55 -10.53 12.79
N TYR A 108 9.92 -9.57 13.62
CA TYR A 108 11.33 -9.20 13.86
C TYR A 108 12.21 -10.34 14.36
N THR A 109 11.67 -11.24 15.19
CA THR A 109 12.41 -12.38 15.73
C THR A 109 12.86 -13.38 14.68
N LEU A 110 12.13 -13.45 13.56
CA LEU A 110 12.39 -14.34 12.43
C LEU A 110 12.98 -13.64 11.22
N GLY A 111 12.91 -12.30 11.17
CA GLY A 111 13.25 -11.53 9.98
C GLY A 111 12.21 -11.62 8.86
N ASP A 112 11.03 -12.11 9.16
CA ASP A 112 9.95 -12.42 8.23
C ASP A 112 8.87 -11.34 8.21
N SER A 113 7.86 -11.50 7.33
CA SER A 113 6.66 -10.67 7.37
C SER A 113 5.41 -11.42 6.92
N ILE A 114 4.26 -10.98 7.43
CA ILE A 114 2.95 -11.40 6.99
C ILE A 114 2.27 -10.21 6.33
N ASP A 115 1.81 -10.38 5.10
CA ASP A 115 1.02 -9.40 4.37
C ASP A 115 -0.43 -9.90 4.26
N MET A 116 -1.38 -9.06 4.68
CA MET A 116 -2.82 -9.28 4.56
C MET A 116 -3.38 -8.27 3.59
N ILE A 117 -4.23 -8.73 2.68
CA ILE A 117 -4.82 -7.89 1.64
C ILE A 117 -6.29 -8.20 1.56
N TYR A 118 -7.09 -7.16 1.52
CA TYR A 118 -8.49 -7.22 1.12
C TYR A 118 -8.73 -6.17 0.03
N ALA A 119 -9.39 -6.56 -1.03
CA ALA A 119 -9.80 -5.63 -2.05
C ALA A 119 -11.17 -5.99 -2.60
N ASN A 120 -11.97 -4.98 -2.88
CA ASN A 120 -13.26 -5.11 -3.55
C ASN A 120 -13.26 -4.19 -4.78
N SER A 121 -13.73 -4.71 -5.89
CA SER A 121 -13.86 -3.95 -7.13
C SER A 121 -15.24 -4.17 -7.74
N SER A 122 -15.86 -3.08 -8.19
CA SER A 122 -17.09 -3.12 -8.95
C SER A 122 -16.88 -3.03 -10.47
N THR A 123 -15.64 -2.87 -10.95
CA THR A 123 -15.32 -2.70 -12.38
C THR A 123 -14.01 -3.36 -12.79
N ASN A 124 -13.82 -3.48 -14.13
CA ASN A 124 -12.55 -3.89 -14.73
C ASN A 124 -11.49 -2.82 -14.51
N THR A 125 -10.57 -3.04 -13.60
CA THR A 125 -9.46 -2.14 -13.33
C THR A 125 -8.16 -2.91 -13.35
N PRO A 126 -7.18 -2.50 -14.19
CA PRO A 126 -5.85 -3.06 -14.09
C PRO A 126 -5.26 -2.71 -12.72
N ALA A 127 -4.68 -3.70 -12.07
CA ALA A 127 -4.24 -3.57 -10.70
C ALA A 127 -2.88 -2.91 -10.59
N ASN A 128 -2.88 -1.62 -10.61
CA ASN A 128 -1.78 -0.84 -10.02
C ASN A 128 -2.13 -0.42 -8.58
N VAL A 129 -2.94 -1.24 -7.90
CA VAL A 129 -3.31 -0.95 -6.53
C VAL A 129 -2.08 -1.07 -5.64
N LEU A 130 -1.84 -0.05 -4.89
CA LEU A 130 -0.76 0.15 -3.92
C LEU A 130 -0.76 -0.93 -2.83
N VAL A 131 -0.33 -2.11 -3.20
CA VAL A 131 -0.09 -3.18 -2.24
C VAL A 131 1.41 -3.32 -2.06
N PRO A 132 1.94 -3.18 -0.83
CA PRO A 132 3.33 -3.46 -0.58
C PRO A 132 3.68 -4.89 -1.01
N GLY A 133 4.45 -5.06 -2.09
CA GLY A 133 4.98 -6.34 -2.50
C GLY A 133 4.39 -7.04 -3.73
N GLY A 134 3.48 -6.43 -4.47
CA GLY A 134 3.03 -7.01 -5.73
C GLY A 134 1.61 -6.61 -6.13
N GLY A 135 1.40 -6.34 -7.40
CA GLY A 135 0.10 -5.96 -7.95
C GLY A 135 -0.86 -7.16 -8.02
N LEU A 136 -2.05 -6.99 -7.48
CA LEU A 136 -3.21 -7.83 -7.74
C LEU A 136 -4.07 -7.15 -8.80
N GLY A 137 -4.42 -7.84 -9.88
CA GLY A 137 -5.35 -7.37 -10.91
C GLY A 137 -6.75 -7.86 -10.65
N ILE A 138 -7.70 -6.93 -10.53
CA ILE A 138 -9.12 -7.26 -10.44
C ILE A 138 -9.80 -6.88 -11.74
N ASN A 139 -10.32 -7.87 -12.46
CA ASN A 139 -11.13 -7.66 -13.64
C ASN A 139 -12.58 -8.00 -13.30
N GLY A 140 -13.46 -6.99 -13.33
CA GLY A 140 -14.88 -7.17 -13.06
C GLY A 140 -15.29 -6.86 -11.63
N LYS A 141 -16.47 -7.34 -11.26
CA LYS A 141 -16.95 -7.27 -9.87
C LYS A 141 -16.37 -8.45 -9.10
N GLY A 142 -15.69 -8.17 -8.02
CA GLY A 142 -15.11 -9.23 -7.21
C GLY A 142 -14.52 -8.76 -5.90
N GLU A 143 -14.40 -9.69 -5.00
CA GLU A 143 -13.70 -9.53 -3.74
C GLU A 143 -12.47 -10.43 -3.77
N ILE A 144 -11.37 -9.93 -3.26
CA ILE A 144 -10.12 -10.66 -3.12
C ILE A 144 -9.66 -10.57 -1.67
N TRP A 145 -9.33 -11.72 -1.14
CA TRP A 145 -8.65 -11.88 0.14
C TRP A 145 -7.30 -12.52 -0.12
N GLY A 146 -6.23 -11.91 0.36
CA GLY A 146 -4.91 -12.46 0.21
C GLY A 146 -4.17 -12.49 1.54
N LEU A 147 -3.48 -13.60 1.80
CA LEU A 147 -2.55 -13.77 2.90
C LEU A 147 -1.23 -14.23 2.35
N ARG A 148 -0.14 -13.52 2.66
CA ARG A 148 1.21 -13.85 2.21
C ARG A 148 2.17 -13.90 3.38
N TYR A 149 2.87 -15.00 3.50
CA TYR A 149 4.00 -15.14 4.41
C TYR A 149 5.29 -15.03 3.61
N ASN A 150 6.15 -14.11 4.00
CA ASN A 150 7.45 -13.88 3.38
C ASN A 150 8.54 -14.29 4.34
N HIS A 151 9.30 -15.33 3.97
CA HIS A 151 10.48 -15.77 4.68
C HIS A 151 11.73 -15.35 3.94
N ILE A 152 12.61 -14.63 4.64
CA ILE A 152 13.87 -14.15 4.08
C ILE A 152 14.99 -15.02 4.63
N PHE A 153 15.62 -15.80 3.73
CA PHE A 153 16.75 -16.63 4.13
C PHE A 153 17.99 -15.77 4.44
N PRO A 154 18.83 -16.18 5.37
CA PRO A 154 20.11 -15.53 5.62
C PRO A 154 20.92 -15.40 4.32
N ARG A 155 21.55 -14.26 4.15
CA ARG A 155 22.38 -14.00 2.97
C ARG A 155 23.60 -14.91 2.97
N ALA A 156 23.84 -15.62 1.87
CA ALA A 156 25.01 -16.47 1.65
C ALA A 156 25.91 -15.84 0.57
N GLY A 157 26.92 -15.08 0.99
CA GLY A 157 27.80 -14.33 0.09
C GLY A 157 27.03 -13.25 -0.68
N GLU A 158 27.01 -13.33 -2.02
CA GLU A 158 26.27 -12.42 -2.89
C GLU A 158 24.81 -12.85 -3.11
N TYR A 159 24.44 -14.05 -2.69
CA TYR A 159 23.10 -14.61 -2.90
C TYR A 159 22.15 -14.20 -1.77
N SER A 160 20.97 -13.71 -2.18
CA SER A 160 19.83 -13.51 -1.29
C SER A 160 18.63 -14.28 -1.84
N SER A 161 17.91 -14.99 -0.98
CA SER A 161 16.73 -15.76 -1.37
C SER A 161 15.56 -15.45 -0.44
N ARG A 162 14.35 -15.51 -1.01
CA ARG A 162 13.10 -15.29 -0.30
C ARG A 162 12.08 -16.36 -0.71
N LEU A 163 11.41 -16.93 0.26
CA LEU A 163 10.25 -17.79 0.04
C LEU A 163 8.98 -16.98 0.30
N VAL A 164 8.04 -17.07 -0.62
CA VAL A 164 6.71 -16.46 -0.46
C VAL A 164 5.67 -17.57 -0.52
N LEU A 165 4.92 -17.73 0.56
CA LEU A 165 3.74 -18.58 0.59
C LEU A 165 2.52 -17.66 0.51
N ALA A 166 1.68 -17.86 -0.49
CA ALA A 166 0.50 -17.05 -0.73
C ALA A 166 -0.76 -17.92 -0.77
N TYR A 167 -1.83 -17.37 -0.23
CA TYR A 167 -3.20 -17.86 -0.32
C TYR A 167 -4.08 -16.68 -0.74
N ASP A 168 -4.77 -16.83 -1.87
CA ASP A 168 -5.66 -15.83 -2.47
C ASP A 168 -7.05 -16.43 -2.74
#